data_cac5cdc5103b4506c8f47f687a4eacf7
#
_entry.id   cac5cdc5103b4506c8f47f687a4eacf7
#
_cell.length_a   1.000
_cell.length_b   1.000
_cell.length_c   1.000
_cell.angle_alpha   90.00
_cell.angle_beta   90.00
_cell.angle_gamma   90.00
#
_symmetry.space_group_name_H-M   'P 1'
#
loop_
_entity.id
_entity.type
_entity.pdbx_description
1 polymer ?
#
loop_
_entity_poly.entity_id
_entity_poly.type
_entity_poly.pdbx_seq_one_letter_code
_entity_poly.pdbx_strand_id
1 'polypeptide(L)'
;MTLPLAAATCLCTLTGGILVSKFGHYVPFMILGSISVLTGATLFTQFDAGTGAGLWAPTLILIGAGIGLGTDLPQLAVQTVLSEAHIPLGIGAAIFAQTIGQSIFVSVVGNILNNELVAGFRRELPSINSTNVLDAGATQLQSTIGSQNLGVGRQIYNQAITRAFYACVAMAGLSLLAACLMEWNSVKDEVGDESAAASTPAEVVTKEVLLAS
;
A
#
# COMPACT_ATOMS: atom_id res chain seq x y z
N MET A 1 -9.56 15.86 4.25
CA MET A 1 -10.26 14.62 4.61
C MET A 1 -9.37 13.37 4.68
N THR A 2 -8.06 13.52 4.57
CA THR A 2 -7.05 12.43 4.62
C THR A 2 -6.53 12.12 6.02
N LEU A 3 -6.92 12.89 7.03
CA LEU A 3 -6.47 12.71 8.43
C LEU A 3 -6.70 11.30 8.98
N PRO A 4 -7.89 10.66 8.83
CA PRO A 4 -8.12 9.31 9.34
C PRO A 4 -7.20 8.27 8.67
N LEU A 5 -6.96 8.41 7.38
CA LEU A 5 -6.05 7.56 6.62
C LEU A 5 -4.60 7.68 7.14
N ALA A 6 -4.10 8.92 7.24
CA ALA A 6 -2.74 9.17 7.69
C ALA A 6 -2.51 8.71 9.14
N ALA A 7 -3.46 8.98 10.04
CA ALA A 7 -3.38 8.52 11.43
C ALA A 7 -3.38 6.99 11.52
N ALA A 8 -4.27 6.31 10.79
CA ALA A 8 -4.32 4.86 10.75
C ALA A 8 -3.02 4.25 10.19
N THR A 9 -2.49 4.82 9.09
CA THR A 9 -1.23 4.37 8.50
C THR A 9 -0.09 4.49 9.51
N CYS A 10 0.12 5.66 10.15
CA CYS A 10 1.18 5.86 11.13
C CYS A 10 1.06 4.90 12.33
N LEU A 11 -0.14 4.76 12.90
CA LEU A 11 -0.36 3.87 14.04
C LEU A 11 -0.12 2.41 13.67
N CYS A 12 -0.59 1.98 12.51
CA CYS A 12 -0.42 0.59 12.08
C CYS A 12 1.00 0.26 11.64
N THR A 13 1.74 1.20 11.07
CA THR A 13 3.18 1.02 10.80
C THR A 13 3.97 0.82 12.10
N LEU A 14 3.74 1.67 13.10
CA LEU A 14 4.42 1.54 14.40
C LEU A 14 4.04 0.24 15.12
N THR A 15 2.76 -0.07 15.19
CA THR A 15 2.28 -1.30 15.85
C THR A 15 2.70 -2.55 15.07
N GLY A 16 2.67 -2.51 13.74
CA GLY A 16 3.12 -3.58 12.85
C GLY A 16 4.58 -3.94 13.08
N GLY A 17 5.47 -2.95 13.11
CA GLY A 17 6.89 -3.14 13.38
C GLY A 17 7.13 -3.81 14.75
N ILE A 18 6.45 -3.34 15.81
CA ILE A 18 6.54 -3.93 17.17
C ILE A 18 6.02 -5.37 17.18
N LEU A 19 4.88 -5.63 16.52
CA LEU A 19 4.29 -6.97 16.49
C LEU A 19 5.19 -7.97 15.75
N VAL A 20 5.71 -7.58 14.58
CA VAL A 20 6.60 -8.45 13.80
C VAL A 20 7.89 -8.75 14.57
N SER A 21 8.48 -7.76 15.23
CA SER A 21 9.64 -7.95 16.09
C SER A 21 9.35 -8.90 17.26
N LYS A 22 8.14 -8.87 17.82
CA LYS A 22 7.74 -9.73 18.93
C LYS A 22 7.40 -11.16 18.51
N PHE A 23 6.64 -11.31 17.41
CA PHE A 23 6.18 -12.62 16.92
C PHE A 23 7.21 -13.33 16.03
N GLY A 24 8.10 -12.58 15.40
CA GLY A 24 9.15 -13.12 14.55
C GLY A 24 8.71 -13.57 13.16
N HIS A 25 7.43 -13.45 12.80
CA HIS A 25 6.91 -13.83 11.49
C HIS A 25 6.28 -12.64 10.80
N TYR A 26 6.76 -12.26 9.61
CA TYR A 26 6.27 -11.12 8.83
C TYR A 26 5.14 -11.49 7.86
N VAL A 27 5.10 -12.74 7.36
CA VAL A 27 4.13 -13.20 6.35
C VAL A 27 2.67 -13.03 6.79
N PRO A 28 2.22 -13.42 8.00
CA PRO A 28 0.83 -13.26 8.40
C PRO A 28 0.39 -11.80 8.44
N PHE A 29 1.30 -10.87 8.79
CA PHE A 29 1.00 -9.44 8.79
C PHE A 29 0.92 -8.86 7.37
N MET A 30 1.73 -9.34 6.43
CA MET A 30 1.60 -9.00 5.00
C MET A 30 0.26 -9.45 4.43
N ILE A 31 -0.18 -10.67 4.76
CA ILE A 31 -1.49 -11.19 4.33
C ILE A 31 -2.62 -10.36 4.92
N LEU A 32 -2.59 -10.07 6.23
CA LEU A 32 -3.57 -9.23 6.89
C LEU A 32 -3.62 -7.82 6.30
N GLY A 33 -2.46 -7.22 6.02
CA GLY A 33 -2.36 -5.92 5.34
C GLY A 33 -3.00 -5.95 3.96
N SER A 34 -2.68 -6.94 3.13
CA SER A 34 -3.24 -7.10 1.79
C SER A 34 -4.76 -7.34 1.80
N ILE A 35 -5.27 -8.15 2.73
CA ILE A 35 -6.72 -8.36 2.92
C ILE A 35 -7.41 -7.05 3.33
N SER A 36 -6.80 -6.27 4.24
CA SER A 36 -7.36 -4.99 4.68
C SER A 36 -7.45 -3.98 3.54
N VAL A 37 -6.40 -3.87 2.72
CA VAL A 37 -6.40 -3.00 1.52
C VAL A 37 -7.43 -3.47 0.50
N LEU A 38 -7.48 -4.77 0.21
CA LEU A 38 -8.43 -5.36 -0.74
C LEU A 38 -9.88 -5.10 -0.31
N THR A 39 -10.19 -5.36 0.96
CA THR A 39 -11.53 -5.14 1.52
C THR A 39 -11.89 -3.65 1.48
N GLY A 40 -10.98 -2.78 1.92
CA GLY A 40 -11.20 -1.34 1.88
C GLY A 40 -11.37 -0.78 0.47
N ALA A 41 -10.55 -1.22 -0.49
CA ALA A 41 -10.68 -0.82 -1.89
C ALA A 41 -12.02 -1.30 -2.49
N THR A 42 -12.47 -2.51 -2.17
CA THR A 42 -13.76 -3.04 -2.62
C THR A 42 -14.93 -2.26 -2.03
N LEU A 43 -14.87 -1.90 -0.75
CA LEU A 43 -15.90 -1.04 -0.13
C LEU A 43 -15.98 0.34 -0.80
N PHE A 44 -14.84 0.91 -1.19
CA PHE A 44 -14.82 2.19 -1.92
C PHE A 44 -15.53 2.13 -3.26
N THR A 45 -15.54 0.98 -3.94
CA THR A 45 -16.27 0.85 -5.23
C THR A 45 -17.78 0.89 -5.07
N GLN A 46 -18.31 0.71 -3.86
CA GLN A 46 -19.75 0.73 -3.58
C GLN A 46 -20.25 2.09 -3.10
N PHE A 47 -19.36 3.10 -3.00
CA PHE A 47 -19.76 4.42 -2.53
C PHE A 47 -20.44 5.24 -3.61
N ASP A 48 -21.61 5.80 -3.24
CA ASP A 48 -22.34 6.77 -4.04
C ASP A 48 -22.05 8.21 -3.60
N ALA A 49 -22.39 9.17 -4.46
CA ALA A 49 -22.21 10.60 -4.20
C ALA A 49 -22.91 11.10 -2.91
N GLY A 50 -23.81 10.30 -2.33
CA GLY A 50 -24.53 10.58 -1.09
C GLY A 50 -24.01 9.81 0.13
N THR A 51 -22.92 9.04 0.01
CA THR A 51 -22.40 8.22 1.12
C THR A 51 -21.92 9.11 2.28
N GLY A 52 -22.52 8.91 3.46
CA GLY A 52 -22.23 9.70 4.67
C GLY A 52 -20.88 9.38 5.29
N ALA A 53 -20.43 10.30 6.17
CA ALA A 53 -19.15 10.19 6.87
C ALA A 53 -19.00 8.89 7.70
N GLY A 54 -20.10 8.29 8.12
CA GLY A 54 -20.11 7.05 8.89
C GLY A 54 -19.59 5.82 8.14
N LEU A 55 -19.56 5.87 6.80
CA LEU A 55 -19.05 4.76 5.98
C LEU A 55 -17.67 5.03 5.39
N TRP A 56 -17.40 6.26 4.92
CA TRP A 56 -16.10 6.53 4.31
C TRP A 56 -14.94 6.61 5.33
N ALA A 57 -15.20 7.06 6.55
CA ALA A 57 -14.15 7.16 7.56
C ALA A 57 -13.60 5.80 8.02
N PRO A 58 -14.44 4.80 8.39
CA PRO A 58 -13.95 3.45 8.70
C PRO A 58 -13.23 2.78 7.53
N THR A 59 -13.68 3.01 6.29
CA THR A 59 -13.04 2.47 5.09
C THR A 59 -11.64 3.04 4.88
N LEU A 60 -11.46 4.35 5.09
CA LEU A 60 -10.14 4.98 5.05
C LEU A 60 -9.21 4.46 6.16
N ILE A 61 -9.74 4.22 7.35
CA ILE A 61 -8.97 3.62 8.45
C ILE A 61 -8.53 2.20 8.07
N LEU A 62 -9.41 1.41 7.47
CA LEU A 62 -9.11 0.04 7.04
C LEU A 62 -8.01 0.01 5.96
N ILE A 63 -8.10 0.90 4.95
CA ILE A 63 -7.07 1.04 3.91
C ILE A 63 -5.76 1.51 4.54
N GLY A 64 -5.81 2.53 5.40
CA GLY A 64 -4.63 3.06 6.08
C GLY A 64 -3.94 2.02 6.96
N ALA A 65 -4.71 1.20 7.66
CA ALA A 65 -4.20 0.08 8.45
C ALA A 65 -3.49 -0.95 7.57
N GLY A 66 -4.09 -1.32 6.44
CA GLY A 66 -3.51 -2.27 5.50
C GLY A 66 -2.21 -1.75 4.86
N ILE A 67 -2.18 -0.48 4.47
CA ILE A 67 -0.97 0.18 3.95
C ILE A 67 0.11 0.22 5.03
N GLY A 68 -0.23 0.65 6.25
CA GLY A 68 0.72 0.75 7.37
C GLY A 68 1.34 -0.59 7.75
N LEU A 69 0.56 -1.67 7.72
CA LEU A 69 1.08 -3.03 7.98
C LEU A 69 1.93 -3.58 6.83
N GLY A 70 1.65 -3.18 5.57
CA GLY A 70 2.26 -3.80 4.39
C GLY A 70 3.47 -3.06 3.82
N THR A 71 3.69 -1.78 4.14
CA THR A 71 4.68 -0.94 3.44
C THR A 71 6.13 -1.34 3.77
N ASP A 72 6.44 -1.61 5.03
CA ASP A 72 7.81 -1.85 5.49
C ASP A 72 8.18 -3.33 5.55
N LEU A 73 7.19 -4.23 5.52
CA LEU A 73 7.42 -5.67 5.63
C LEU A 73 8.25 -6.28 4.49
N PRO A 74 8.11 -5.85 3.21
CA PRO A 74 9.00 -6.36 2.16
C PRO A 74 10.47 -6.01 2.38
N GLN A 75 10.76 -4.84 2.96
CA GLN A 75 12.13 -4.43 3.28
C GLN A 75 12.68 -5.25 4.47
N LEU A 76 11.84 -5.54 5.45
CA LEU A 76 12.18 -6.41 6.56
C LEU A 76 12.46 -7.84 6.08
N ALA A 77 11.64 -8.36 5.16
CA ALA A 77 11.86 -9.68 4.56
C ALA A 77 13.21 -9.79 3.83
N VAL A 78 13.63 -8.73 3.14
CA VAL A 78 14.95 -8.66 2.49
C VAL A 78 16.07 -8.73 3.53
N GLN A 79 15.91 -8.06 4.68
CA GLN A 79 16.91 -8.07 5.75
C GLN A 79 17.05 -9.43 6.44
N THR A 80 16.00 -10.25 6.41
CA THR A 80 16.00 -11.58 7.04
C THR A 80 16.50 -12.71 6.14
N VAL A 81 16.58 -12.48 4.83
CA VAL A 81 16.97 -13.52 3.85
C VAL A 81 18.39 -13.29 3.30
N LEU A 82 18.89 -12.06 3.33
CA LEU A 82 20.19 -11.73 2.77
C LEU A 82 21.27 -11.63 3.87
N SER A 83 22.48 -12.11 3.55
CA SER A 83 23.65 -11.89 4.42
C SER A 83 23.94 -10.40 4.59
N GLU A 84 24.52 -10.00 5.73
CA GLU A 84 24.78 -8.61 6.11
C GLU A 84 25.46 -7.77 5.00
N ALA A 85 26.41 -8.37 4.26
CA ALA A 85 27.10 -7.71 3.16
C ALA A 85 26.18 -7.33 1.98
N HIS A 86 25.07 -8.05 1.79
CA HIS A 86 24.13 -7.88 0.67
C HIS A 86 22.83 -7.15 1.04
N ILE A 87 22.57 -6.94 2.34
CA ILE A 87 21.35 -6.24 2.83
C ILE A 87 21.18 -4.85 2.18
N PRO A 88 22.21 -3.97 2.10
CA PRO A 88 22.02 -2.64 1.51
C PRO A 88 21.62 -2.70 0.03
N LEU A 89 22.18 -3.67 -0.71
CA LEU A 89 21.86 -3.89 -2.12
C LEU A 89 20.43 -4.40 -2.28
N GLY A 90 20.02 -5.35 -1.43
CA GLY A 90 18.67 -5.92 -1.44
C GLY A 90 17.59 -4.87 -1.11
N ILE A 91 17.81 -4.05 -0.08
CA ILE A 91 16.89 -2.95 0.28
C ILE A 91 16.81 -1.93 -0.88
N GLY A 92 17.95 -1.56 -1.46
CA GLY A 92 17.99 -0.66 -2.61
C GLY A 92 17.19 -1.19 -3.80
N ALA A 93 17.33 -2.47 -4.12
CA ALA A 93 16.58 -3.13 -5.19
C ALA A 93 15.07 -3.16 -4.88
N ALA A 94 14.67 -3.45 -3.64
CA ALA A 94 13.27 -3.46 -3.20
C ALA A 94 12.63 -2.07 -3.33
N ILE A 95 13.28 -1.02 -2.84
CA ILE A 95 12.82 0.37 -2.94
C ILE A 95 12.73 0.81 -4.41
N PHE A 96 13.70 0.44 -5.22
CA PHE A 96 13.70 0.75 -6.66
C PHE A 96 12.51 0.10 -7.37
N ALA A 97 12.27 -1.19 -7.14
CA ALA A 97 11.13 -1.90 -7.71
C ALA A 97 9.79 -1.30 -7.22
N GLN A 98 9.68 -0.96 -5.94
CA GLN A 98 8.52 -0.30 -5.36
C GLN A 98 8.24 1.05 -6.03
N THR A 99 9.26 1.88 -6.21
CA THR A 99 9.14 3.22 -6.82
C THR A 99 8.71 3.13 -8.28
N ILE A 100 9.27 2.21 -9.05
CA ILE A 100 8.85 1.96 -10.43
C ILE A 100 7.39 1.49 -10.47
N GLY A 101 7.04 0.52 -9.64
CA GLY A 101 5.66 0.01 -9.55
C GLY A 101 4.66 1.12 -9.23
N GLN A 102 4.97 1.96 -8.25
CA GLN A 102 4.13 3.12 -7.88
C GLN A 102 3.96 4.09 -9.05
N SER A 103 5.04 4.45 -9.75
CA SER A 103 5.01 5.40 -10.86
C SER A 103 4.16 4.89 -12.03
N ILE A 104 4.33 3.62 -12.40
CA ILE A 104 3.51 2.98 -13.43
C ILE A 104 2.05 2.95 -13.02
N PHE A 105 1.76 2.53 -11.78
CA PHE A 105 0.39 2.38 -11.31
C PHE A 105 -0.35 3.71 -11.20
N VAL A 106 0.29 4.76 -10.69
CA VAL A 106 -0.29 6.12 -10.65
C VAL A 106 -0.64 6.60 -12.06
N SER A 107 0.24 6.35 -13.04
CA SER A 107 -0.01 6.71 -14.44
C SER A 107 -1.20 5.93 -15.03
N VAL A 108 -1.29 4.63 -14.77
CA VAL A 108 -2.40 3.78 -15.26
C VAL A 108 -3.73 4.24 -14.67
N VAL A 109 -3.81 4.42 -13.35
CA VAL A 109 -5.03 4.87 -12.65
C VAL A 109 -5.42 6.27 -13.09
N GLY A 110 -4.46 7.19 -13.24
CA GLY A 110 -4.70 8.54 -13.76
C GLY A 110 -5.28 8.53 -15.17
N ASN A 111 -4.75 7.68 -16.07
CA ASN A 111 -5.28 7.54 -17.42
C ASN A 111 -6.69 6.94 -17.44
N ILE A 112 -6.97 5.93 -16.61
CA ILE A 112 -8.32 5.36 -16.50
C ILE A 112 -9.29 6.46 -16.04
N LEU A 113 -8.95 7.20 -14.98
CA LEU A 113 -9.78 8.28 -14.46
C LEU A 113 -10.05 9.35 -15.52
N ASN A 114 -9.02 9.83 -16.21
CA ASN A 114 -9.15 10.86 -17.24
C ASN A 114 -10.00 10.39 -18.42
N ASN A 115 -9.79 9.16 -18.92
CA ASN A 115 -10.56 8.61 -20.02
C ASN A 115 -12.04 8.44 -19.66
N GLU A 116 -12.34 7.97 -18.45
CA GLU A 116 -13.72 7.82 -17.98
C GLU A 116 -14.40 9.17 -17.79
N LEU A 117 -13.69 10.19 -17.28
CA LEU A 117 -14.22 11.54 -17.18
C LEU A 117 -14.55 12.11 -18.57
N VAL A 118 -13.60 12.03 -19.51
CA VAL A 118 -13.83 12.51 -20.89
C VAL A 118 -15.01 11.78 -21.54
N ALA A 119 -15.07 10.47 -21.43
CA ALA A 119 -16.16 9.67 -21.98
C ALA A 119 -17.51 10.01 -21.33
N GLY A 120 -17.55 10.16 -20.00
CA GLY A 120 -18.73 10.52 -19.25
C GLY A 120 -19.28 11.91 -19.63
N PHE A 121 -18.40 12.94 -19.67
CA PHE A 121 -18.80 14.29 -20.06
C PHE A 121 -19.25 14.35 -21.52
N ARG A 122 -18.57 13.68 -22.43
CA ARG A 122 -18.97 13.62 -23.84
C ARG A 122 -20.34 12.95 -24.04
N ARG A 123 -20.68 11.97 -23.20
CA ARG A 123 -21.93 11.22 -23.29
C ARG A 123 -23.11 11.97 -22.69
N GLU A 124 -22.95 12.52 -21.48
CA GLU A 124 -24.05 13.12 -20.71
C GLU A 124 -24.17 14.64 -20.93
N LEU A 125 -23.07 15.31 -21.27
CA LEU A 125 -23.01 16.76 -21.45
C LEU A 125 -22.21 17.15 -22.71
N PRO A 126 -22.67 16.79 -23.92
CA PRO A 126 -21.91 17.01 -25.15
C PRO A 126 -21.68 18.49 -25.51
N SER A 127 -22.43 19.41 -24.90
CA SER A 127 -22.27 20.86 -25.08
C SER A 127 -21.08 21.43 -24.30
N ILE A 128 -20.49 20.65 -23.37
CA ILE A 128 -19.39 21.09 -22.53
C ILE A 128 -18.08 20.50 -23.04
N ASN A 129 -17.06 21.34 -23.19
CA ASN A 129 -15.75 20.88 -23.60
C ASN A 129 -15.11 20.09 -22.43
N SER A 130 -14.99 18.76 -22.60
CA SER A 130 -14.45 17.86 -21.61
C SER A 130 -13.00 18.19 -21.20
N THR A 131 -12.20 18.79 -22.09
CA THR A 131 -10.82 19.22 -21.79
C THR A 131 -10.80 20.32 -20.73
N ASN A 132 -11.67 21.31 -20.85
CA ASN A 132 -11.76 22.40 -19.87
C ASN A 132 -12.16 21.91 -18.48
N VAL A 133 -12.96 20.83 -18.40
CA VAL A 133 -13.38 20.21 -17.13
C VAL A 133 -12.21 19.45 -16.47
N LEU A 134 -11.39 18.78 -17.28
CA LEU A 134 -10.19 18.11 -16.77
C LEU A 134 -9.17 19.11 -16.21
N ASP A 135 -8.91 20.19 -16.94
CA ASP A 135 -7.96 21.23 -16.54
C ASP A 135 -8.42 21.97 -15.27
N ALA A 136 -9.73 22.19 -15.14
CA ALA A 136 -10.33 22.83 -13.96
C ALA A 136 -10.32 21.92 -12.71
N GLY A 137 -10.35 20.60 -12.90
CA GLY A 137 -10.42 19.61 -11.83
C GLY A 137 -11.75 19.63 -11.05
N ALA A 138 -11.89 18.68 -10.12
CA ALA A 138 -13.12 18.49 -9.33
C ALA A 138 -13.51 19.71 -8.49
N THR A 139 -12.53 20.53 -8.08
CA THR A 139 -12.74 21.69 -7.21
C THR A 139 -13.44 22.84 -7.91
N GLN A 140 -13.21 23.00 -9.21
CA GLN A 140 -13.80 24.08 -10.03
C GLN A 140 -14.95 23.57 -10.92
N LEU A 141 -15.46 22.38 -10.66
CA LEU A 141 -16.54 21.75 -11.44
C LEU A 141 -17.76 22.68 -11.55
N GLN A 142 -18.16 23.31 -10.45
CA GLN A 142 -19.33 24.20 -10.40
C GLN A 142 -19.20 25.43 -11.30
N SER A 143 -18.02 26.03 -11.38
CA SER A 143 -17.76 27.20 -12.23
C SER A 143 -17.70 26.83 -13.71
N THR A 144 -17.27 25.59 -14.02
CA THR A 144 -17.05 25.13 -15.39
C THR A 144 -18.33 24.62 -16.07
N ILE A 145 -19.20 23.90 -15.32
CA ILE A 145 -20.40 23.25 -15.90
C ILE A 145 -21.73 23.92 -15.50
N GLY A 146 -21.67 24.92 -14.62
CA GLY A 146 -22.83 25.64 -14.09
C GLY A 146 -23.61 24.82 -13.05
N SER A 147 -24.41 25.53 -12.24
CA SER A 147 -25.18 24.93 -11.14
C SER A 147 -26.26 23.94 -11.60
N GLN A 148 -26.80 24.11 -12.81
CA GLN A 148 -27.85 23.22 -13.35
C GLN A 148 -27.34 21.81 -13.63
N ASN A 149 -26.09 21.65 -14.08
CA ASN A 149 -25.51 20.37 -14.47
C ASN A 149 -24.64 19.74 -13.37
N LEU A 150 -24.56 20.38 -12.18
CA LEU A 150 -23.69 19.96 -11.10
C LEU A 150 -24.00 18.54 -10.60
N GLY A 151 -25.26 18.14 -10.58
CA GLY A 151 -25.68 16.79 -10.20
C GLY A 151 -25.16 15.72 -11.15
N VAL A 152 -25.27 15.95 -12.45
CA VAL A 152 -24.76 15.06 -13.50
C VAL A 152 -23.23 15.01 -13.45
N GLY A 153 -22.59 16.15 -13.31
CA GLY A 153 -21.12 16.21 -13.17
C GLY A 153 -20.59 15.40 -11.99
N ARG A 154 -21.25 15.48 -10.83
CA ARG A 154 -20.88 14.68 -9.65
C ARG A 154 -21.05 13.18 -9.89
N GLN A 155 -22.11 12.77 -10.60
CA GLN A 155 -22.29 11.36 -10.95
C GLN A 155 -21.21 10.85 -11.89
N ILE A 156 -20.84 11.64 -12.92
CA ILE A 156 -19.74 11.29 -13.84
C ILE A 156 -18.43 11.13 -13.07
N TYR A 157 -18.11 12.06 -12.18
CA TYR A 157 -16.91 11.96 -11.33
C TYR A 157 -16.94 10.72 -10.44
N ASN A 158 -18.08 10.43 -9.80
CA ASN A 158 -18.23 9.26 -8.95
C ASN A 158 -18.01 7.96 -9.74
N GLN A 159 -18.60 7.84 -10.92
CA GLN A 159 -18.43 6.68 -11.80
C GLN A 159 -16.97 6.52 -12.25
N ALA A 160 -16.31 7.61 -12.64
CA ALA A 160 -14.92 7.59 -13.07
C ALA A 160 -13.98 7.15 -11.93
N ILE A 161 -14.19 7.68 -10.72
CA ILE A 161 -13.46 7.28 -9.52
C ILE A 161 -13.69 5.81 -9.21
N THR A 162 -14.93 5.33 -9.22
CA THR A 162 -15.27 3.93 -8.96
C THR A 162 -14.56 3.01 -9.95
N ARG A 163 -14.52 3.35 -11.25
CA ARG A 163 -13.80 2.57 -12.25
C ARG A 163 -12.28 2.57 -12.03
N ALA A 164 -11.71 3.69 -11.62
CA ALA A 164 -10.29 3.75 -11.22
C ALA A 164 -10.01 2.84 -10.00
N PHE A 165 -10.93 2.77 -9.04
CA PHE A 165 -10.80 1.88 -7.87
C PHE A 165 -10.86 0.38 -8.22
N TYR A 166 -11.53 -0.04 -9.29
CA TYR A 166 -11.44 -1.43 -9.74
C TYR A 166 -10.02 -1.85 -10.12
N ALA A 167 -9.22 -0.94 -10.68
CA ALA A 167 -7.80 -1.20 -10.93
C ALA A 167 -7.03 -1.37 -9.60
N CYS A 168 -7.36 -0.57 -8.57
CA CYS A 168 -6.78 -0.73 -7.25
C CYS A 168 -7.14 -2.08 -6.61
N VAL A 169 -8.39 -2.53 -6.75
CA VAL A 169 -8.86 -3.86 -6.28
C VAL A 169 -8.09 -4.98 -6.97
N ALA A 170 -7.89 -4.90 -8.29
CA ALA A 170 -7.13 -5.90 -9.04
C ALA A 170 -5.68 -5.99 -8.54
N MET A 171 -5.02 -4.85 -8.30
CA MET A 171 -3.65 -4.81 -7.78
C MET A 171 -3.55 -5.29 -6.34
N ALA A 172 -4.53 -4.96 -5.49
CA ALA A 172 -4.58 -5.49 -4.12
C ALA A 172 -4.77 -7.01 -4.12
N GLY A 173 -5.55 -7.55 -5.04
CA GLY A 173 -5.68 -9.00 -5.26
C GLY A 173 -4.36 -9.65 -5.68
N LEU A 174 -3.62 -9.05 -6.61
CA LEU A 174 -2.28 -9.51 -7.01
C LEU A 174 -1.28 -9.45 -5.85
N SER A 175 -1.33 -8.38 -5.04
CA SER A 175 -0.51 -8.26 -3.83
C SER A 175 -0.80 -9.36 -2.82
N LEU A 176 -2.08 -9.72 -2.63
CA LEU A 176 -2.46 -10.82 -1.75
C LEU A 176 -1.93 -12.15 -2.26
N LEU A 177 -2.03 -12.42 -3.57
CA LEU A 177 -1.46 -13.63 -4.17
C LEU A 177 0.06 -13.69 -3.98
N ALA A 178 0.76 -12.57 -4.20
CA ALA A 178 2.19 -12.49 -3.98
C ALA A 178 2.57 -12.74 -2.51
N ALA A 179 1.80 -12.19 -1.56
CA ALA A 179 2.01 -12.43 -0.13
C ALA A 179 1.79 -13.90 0.28
N CYS A 180 0.84 -14.59 -0.36
CA CYS A 180 0.59 -16.02 -0.13
C CYS A 180 1.69 -16.92 -0.72
N LEU A 181 2.38 -16.47 -1.77
CA LEU A 181 3.48 -17.21 -2.40
C LEU A 181 4.83 -17.01 -1.71
N MET A 182 4.90 -16.10 -0.74
CA MET A 182 6.12 -15.77 -0.02
C MET A 182 6.48 -16.85 0.99
N GLU A 183 7.78 -17.19 1.10
CA GLU A 183 8.28 -18.20 2.04
C GLU A 183 8.08 -17.75 3.51
N TRP A 184 7.72 -18.72 4.36
CA TRP A 184 7.47 -18.50 5.78
C TRP A 184 8.76 -18.57 6.60
N ASN A 185 9.63 -17.57 6.45
CA ASN A 185 10.84 -17.48 7.24
C ASN A 185 10.60 -16.69 8.54
N SER A 186 11.28 -17.09 9.61
CA SER A 186 11.22 -16.44 10.93
C SER A 186 12.38 -15.47 11.09
N VAL A 187 12.08 -14.24 11.50
CA VAL A 187 13.08 -13.21 11.83
C VAL A 187 13.94 -13.62 13.05
N LYS A 188 13.45 -14.54 13.88
CA LYS A 188 14.15 -14.94 15.14
C LYS A 188 15.21 -16.00 14.93
N ASP A 189 15.11 -16.82 13.91
CA ASP A 189 16.04 -17.94 13.72
C ASP A 189 17.42 -17.45 13.30
N GLU A 190 17.52 -16.35 12.54
CA GLU A 190 18.82 -15.76 12.17
C GLU A 190 19.53 -15.05 13.34
N VAL A 191 18.80 -14.33 14.20
CA VAL A 191 19.38 -13.66 15.37
C VAL A 191 19.92 -14.70 16.37
N GLY A 192 19.32 -15.89 16.42
CA GLY A 192 19.79 -17.02 17.23
C GLY A 192 21.10 -17.62 16.71
N ASP A 193 21.23 -17.83 15.41
CA ASP A 193 22.41 -18.38 14.76
C ASP A 193 23.61 -17.42 14.80
N GLU A 194 23.35 -16.12 14.62
CA GLU A 194 24.39 -15.09 14.68
C GLU A 194 24.94 -14.91 16.12
N SER A 195 24.07 -15.00 17.14
CA SER A 195 24.48 -14.98 18.54
C SER A 195 25.28 -16.24 18.93
N ALA A 196 24.93 -17.40 18.35
CA ALA A 196 25.66 -18.64 18.55
C ALA A 196 27.02 -18.63 17.83
N ALA A 197 27.09 -18.07 16.62
CA ALA A 197 28.32 -17.92 15.84
C ALA A 197 29.31 -16.92 16.50
N ALA A 198 28.78 -15.81 17.07
CA ALA A 198 29.58 -14.80 17.76
C ALA A 198 30.13 -15.27 19.10
N SER A 199 29.51 -16.23 19.76
CA SER A 199 29.97 -16.80 21.05
C SER A 199 31.05 -17.88 20.89
N THR A 200 31.17 -18.50 19.72
CA THR A 200 32.09 -19.62 19.47
C THR A 200 33.56 -19.25 19.39
N PRO A 201 34.01 -18.07 18.86
CA PRO A 201 35.44 -17.75 18.75
C PRO A 201 36.14 -17.52 20.08
N ALA A 202 35.43 -16.93 21.04
CA ALA A 202 36.05 -16.57 22.33
C ALA A 202 36.32 -17.78 23.23
N GLU A 203 35.49 -18.78 23.18
CA GLU A 203 35.60 -19.98 24.01
C GLU A 203 36.65 -20.94 23.48
N VAL A 204 36.84 -21.03 22.16
CA VAL A 204 37.89 -21.86 21.53
C VAL A 204 39.29 -21.27 21.81
N VAL A 205 39.47 -19.96 21.68
CA VAL A 205 40.75 -19.29 21.95
C VAL A 205 41.12 -19.39 23.41
N THR A 206 40.17 -19.28 24.33
CA THR A 206 40.44 -19.42 25.78
C THR A 206 40.84 -20.84 26.14
N LYS A 207 40.26 -21.85 25.46
CA LYS A 207 40.60 -23.27 25.71
C LYS A 207 41.97 -23.67 25.16
N GLU A 208 42.36 -23.13 23.99
CA GLU A 208 43.70 -23.36 23.43
C GLU A 208 44.81 -22.69 24.26
N VAL A 209 44.58 -21.48 24.78
CA VAL A 209 45.53 -20.79 25.64
C VAL A 209 45.71 -21.49 27.00
N LEU A 210 44.64 -22.09 27.52
CA LEU A 210 44.70 -22.87 28.79
C LEU A 210 45.38 -24.24 28.63
N LEU A 211 45.38 -24.81 27.40
CA LEU A 211 46.08 -26.10 27.13
C LEU A 211 47.56 -25.92 26.76
N ALA A 212 47.98 -24.69 26.45
CA ALA A 212 49.36 -24.36 26.09
C ALA A 212 50.19 -23.82 27.26
N SER A 213 49.59 -23.67 28.45
CA SER A 213 50.25 -23.29 29.72
C SER A 213 50.43 -24.49 30.63
#